data_881248d79e11ae0c1763b880f6bb0506
#
_entry.id   881248d79e11ae0c1763b880f6bb0506
#
_cell.length_a   1.000
_cell.length_b   1.000
_cell.length_c   1.000
_cell.angle_alpha   90.00
_cell.angle_beta   90.00
_cell.angle_gamma   90.00
#
_symmetry.space_group_name_H-M   'P 1'
#
loop_
_entity.id
_entity.type
_entity.pdbx_description
1 polymer ?
#
loop_
_entity_poly.entity_id
_entity_poly.type
_entity_poly.pdbx_seq_one_letter_code
_entity_poly.pdbx_strand_id
1 'polypeptide(L)'
;MQTDQYFIIWNHGLKYIEQILDIIRDHPQIKIQRIFRRKIDSLDKFINHIYKLDKASYSHIQDKSKYLKKIGNEIYIIFVRDINTEYRYKNEHKYSYNITYLKWYIRLLFNPKTKDENINITEELIINGIKSAKNWPSFLTHHHIIHSSDIEEETQLVKDYFNLNKISFSLNGNNYFGVKKTIKEINISDIVCNIVGDDCKTIKKWISVTDTPHYKYLLGNYKTKYNKYILNNLGKIITCDNMSGNYDKLIENFNYGKVIENEPSYIICTYIDTIKKYQIIDGLHRISILINKGFEKVKIYLV
;
A
#
# COMPACT_ATOMS: atom_id res chain seq x y z
N MET A 1 -2.78 -6.13 -20.24
CA MET A 1 -2.67 -6.76 -18.90
C MET A 1 -2.42 -5.67 -17.88
N GLN A 2 -2.88 -5.82 -16.63
CA GLN A 2 -2.59 -4.86 -15.56
C GLN A 2 -1.58 -5.48 -14.61
N THR A 3 -0.59 -4.70 -14.15
CA THR A 3 0.42 -5.16 -13.18
C THR A 3 0.71 -4.11 -12.13
N ASP A 4 1.01 -4.57 -10.93
CA ASP A 4 1.46 -3.72 -9.83
C ASP A 4 2.99 -3.63 -9.85
N GLN A 5 3.49 -2.40 -9.84
CA GLN A 5 4.90 -2.11 -9.92
C GLN A 5 5.29 -1.00 -8.93
N TYR A 6 6.57 -0.64 -8.88
CA TYR A 6 7.02 0.43 -7.97
C TYR A 6 8.11 1.31 -8.58
N PHE A 7 8.24 2.49 -8.01
CA PHE A 7 9.42 3.34 -8.10
C PHE A 7 10.00 3.58 -6.71
N ILE A 8 11.32 3.59 -6.61
CA ILE A 8 12.05 4.06 -5.44
C ILE A 8 12.78 5.35 -5.81
N ILE A 9 12.49 6.43 -5.10
CA ILE A 9 13.23 7.68 -5.22
C ILE A 9 14.25 7.70 -4.08
N TRP A 10 15.53 7.72 -4.46
CA TRP A 10 16.64 7.75 -3.51
C TRP A 10 16.80 9.13 -2.88
N ASN A 11 17.50 9.22 -1.74
CA ASN A 11 17.62 10.42 -0.93
C ASN A 11 17.93 11.70 -1.74
N HIS A 12 18.88 11.66 -2.67
CA HIS A 12 19.24 12.84 -3.48
C HIS A 12 18.18 13.25 -4.51
N GLY A 13 17.22 12.38 -4.81
CA GLY A 13 16.05 12.70 -5.63
C GLY A 13 14.88 13.29 -4.86
N LEU A 14 14.90 13.28 -3.51
CA LEU A 14 13.75 13.70 -2.70
C LEU A 14 13.39 15.17 -2.88
N LYS A 15 14.36 16.01 -3.19
CA LYS A 15 14.12 17.44 -3.50
C LYS A 15 13.27 17.68 -4.76
N TYR A 16 13.11 16.66 -5.59
CA TYR A 16 12.30 16.69 -6.81
C TYR A 16 11.01 15.88 -6.70
N ILE A 17 10.64 15.42 -5.49
CA ILE A 17 9.57 14.43 -5.30
C ILE A 17 8.24 14.87 -5.90
N GLU A 18 7.83 16.11 -5.71
CA GLU A 18 6.55 16.61 -6.25
C GLU A 18 6.55 16.60 -7.78
N GLN A 19 7.63 17.09 -8.41
CA GLN A 19 7.76 17.06 -9.87
C GLN A 19 7.78 15.62 -10.43
N ILE A 20 8.43 14.69 -9.72
CA ILE A 20 8.44 13.28 -10.10
C ILE A 20 7.03 12.68 -9.98
N LEU A 21 6.30 13.01 -8.90
CA LEU A 21 4.93 12.55 -8.71
C LEU A 21 4.00 13.07 -9.80
N ASP A 22 4.16 14.34 -10.21
CA ASP A 22 3.36 14.93 -11.29
C ASP A 22 3.63 14.22 -12.62
N ILE A 23 4.90 13.97 -12.96
CA ILE A 23 5.26 13.21 -14.15
C ILE A 23 4.62 11.81 -14.17
N ILE A 24 4.61 11.12 -13.01
CA ILE A 24 4.00 9.79 -12.90
C ILE A 24 2.47 9.88 -13.03
N ARG A 25 1.83 10.90 -12.42
CA ARG A 25 0.37 11.13 -12.49
C ARG A 25 -0.11 11.46 -13.90
N ASP A 26 0.69 12.24 -14.63
CA ASP A 26 0.36 12.67 -15.99
C ASP A 26 0.49 11.55 -17.03
N HIS A 27 1.13 10.43 -16.67
CA HIS A 27 1.26 9.31 -17.58
C HIS A 27 -0.07 8.54 -17.71
N PRO A 28 -0.66 8.41 -18.93
CA PRO A 28 -2.03 7.93 -19.11
C PRO A 28 -2.23 6.47 -18.69
N GLN A 29 -1.17 5.66 -18.71
CA GLN A 29 -1.23 4.22 -18.39
C GLN A 29 -0.82 3.89 -16.96
N ILE A 30 -0.34 4.86 -16.17
CA ILE A 30 0.18 4.62 -14.82
C ILE A 30 -0.72 5.29 -13.78
N LYS A 31 -1.15 4.52 -12.78
CA LYS A 31 -1.93 5.03 -11.66
C LYS A 31 -1.16 4.83 -10.36
N ILE A 32 -0.90 5.91 -9.64
CA ILE A 32 -0.31 5.84 -8.30
C ILE A 32 -1.31 5.20 -7.36
N GLN A 33 -0.88 4.14 -6.65
CA GLN A 33 -1.68 3.43 -5.68
C GLN A 33 -1.35 3.87 -4.25
N ARG A 34 -0.05 3.95 -3.93
CA ARG A 34 0.43 4.26 -2.58
C ARG A 34 1.79 4.91 -2.62
N ILE A 35 2.03 5.81 -1.66
CA ILE A 35 3.31 6.47 -1.47
C ILE A 35 3.74 6.26 -0.03
N PHE A 36 5.00 5.83 0.17
CA PHE A 36 5.60 5.65 1.48
C PHE A 36 6.93 6.40 1.55
N ARG A 37 7.12 7.17 2.61
CA ARG A 37 8.43 7.68 3.00
C ARG A 37 9.03 6.74 4.03
N ARG A 38 10.26 6.31 3.83
CA ARG A 38 10.95 5.35 4.70
C ARG A 38 12.40 5.74 4.91
N LYS A 39 12.88 5.50 6.11
CA LYS A 39 14.30 5.50 6.44
C LYS A 39 14.78 4.05 6.45
N ILE A 40 15.90 3.78 5.77
CA ILE A 40 16.44 2.43 5.61
C ILE A 40 17.54 2.23 6.67
N ASP A 41 17.38 1.26 7.55
CA ASP A 41 18.36 0.97 8.61
C ASP A 41 19.65 0.38 8.03
N SER A 42 19.56 -0.47 7.01
CA SER A 42 20.69 -1.05 6.31
C SER A 42 20.51 -1.00 4.80
N LEU A 43 21.17 -0.04 4.15
CA LEU A 43 21.15 0.10 2.70
C LEU A 43 21.68 -1.14 1.98
N ASP A 44 22.74 -1.77 2.51
CA ASP A 44 23.29 -3.00 1.90
C ASP A 44 22.26 -4.11 1.86
N LYS A 45 21.59 -4.38 2.98
CA LYS A 45 20.54 -5.41 3.05
C LYS A 45 19.40 -5.09 2.13
N PHE A 46 18.97 -3.83 2.09
CA PHE A 46 17.87 -3.39 1.24
C PHE A 46 18.21 -3.52 -0.24
N ILE A 47 19.36 -3.01 -0.66
CA ILE A 47 19.80 -3.06 -2.06
C ILE A 47 19.95 -4.52 -2.52
N ASN A 48 20.65 -5.35 -1.74
CA ASN A 48 20.77 -6.78 -2.07
C ASN A 48 19.41 -7.48 -2.17
N HIS A 49 18.44 -7.05 -1.37
CA HIS A 49 17.10 -7.64 -1.39
C HIS A 49 16.32 -7.26 -2.66
N ILE A 50 16.30 -5.99 -3.04
CA ILE A 50 15.54 -5.53 -4.21
C ILE A 50 16.17 -5.95 -5.54
N TYR A 51 17.49 -6.14 -5.58
CA TYR A 51 18.22 -6.64 -6.75
C TYR A 51 18.32 -8.17 -6.83
N LYS A 52 17.62 -8.89 -5.97
CA LYS A 52 17.70 -10.36 -5.89
C LYS A 52 17.29 -11.06 -7.20
N LEU A 53 16.32 -10.50 -7.91
CA LEU A 53 15.84 -11.03 -9.20
C LEU A 53 16.53 -10.36 -10.41
N ASP A 54 17.23 -9.25 -10.18
CA ASP A 54 17.99 -8.55 -11.21
C ASP A 54 19.30 -9.30 -11.49
N LYS A 55 19.69 -9.37 -12.77
CA LYS A 55 20.97 -9.91 -13.20
C LYS A 55 22.14 -8.93 -13.05
N ALA A 56 22.00 -7.91 -12.17
CA ALA A 56 23.05 -6.94 -11.91
C ALA A 56 24.29 -7.62 -11.33
N SER A 57 25.48 -7.20 -11.79
CA SER A 57 26.74 -7.74 -11.25
C SER A 57 26.94 -7.34 -9.78
N TYR A 58 27.61 -8.19 -9.04
CA TYR A 58 27.93 -7.92 -7.62
C TYR A 58 28.68 -6.59 -7.43
N SER A 59 29.63 -6.27 -8.32
CA SER A 59 30.36 -4.99 -8.32
C SER A 59 29.42 -3.80 -8.47
N HIS A 60 28.46 -3.87 -9.38
CA HIS A 60 27.46 -2.82 -9.59
C HIS A 60 26.61 -2.57 -8.33
N ILE A 61 26.17 -3.65 -7.67
CA ILE A 61 25.40 -3.58 -6.43
C ILE A 61 26.23 -2.92 -5.31
N GLN A 62 27.51 -3.31 -5.17
CA GLN A 62 28.41 -2.72 -4.18
C GLN A 62 28.69 -1.24 -4.44
N ASP A 63 28.95 -0.84 -5.67
CA ASP A 63 29.21 0.57 -6.01
C ASP A 63 27.98 1.41 -5.75
N LYS A 64 26.79 0.91 -6.08
CA LYS A 64 25.52 1.56 -5.76
C LYS A 64 25.35 1.72 -4.25
N SER A 65 25.60 0.69 -3.48
CA SER A 65 25.50 0.74 -2.03
C SER A 65 26.46 1.75 -1.41
N LYS A 66 27.73 1.76 -1.83
CA LYS A 66 28.73 2.73 -1.39
C LYS A 66 28.30 4.17 -1.68
N TYR A 67 27.76 4.41 -2.87
CA TYR A 67 27.25 5.72 -3.27
C TYR A 67 26.07 6.15 -2.40
N LEU A 68 25.04 5.31 -2.27
CA LEU A 68 23.85 5.64 -1.51
C LEU A 68 24.13 5.91 -0.03
N LYS A 69 25.08 5.22 0.57
CA LYS A 69 25.53 5.49 1.95
C LYS A 69 26.08 6.90 2.15
N LYS A 70 26.67 7.50 1.11
CA LYS A 70 27.21 8.86 1.18
C LYS A 70 26.13 9.94 1.08
N ILE A 71 25.01 9.64 0.40
CA ILE A 71 23.96 10.63 0.15
C ILE A 71 22.79 10.56 1.12
N GLY A 72 22.66 9.47 1.86
CA GLY A 72 21.63 9.29 2.87
C GLY A 72 20.73 8.07 2.63
N ASN A 73 20.00 7.72 3.67
CA ASN A 73 19.23 6.47 3.73
C ASN A 73 17.69 6.68 3.72
N GLU A 74 17.24 7.89 3.41
CA GLU A 74 15.82 8.17 3.28
C GLU A 74 15.37 7.97 1.83
N ILE A 75 14.20 7.36 1.64
CA ILE A 75 13.65 7.07 0.33
C ILE A 75 12.13 7.33 0.29
N TYR A 76 11.61 7.56 -0.92
CA TYR A 76 10.20 7.35 -1.21
C TYR A 76 10.01 6.09 -2.02
N ILE A 77 8.96 5.34 -1.68
CA ILE A 77 8.49 4.18 -2.45
C ILE A 77 7.12 4.53 -2.99
N ILE A 78 6.97 4.49 -4.30
CA ILE A 78 5.74 4.82 -5.00
C ILE A 78 5.23 3.54 -5.66
N PHE A 79 4.20 2.93 -5.10
CA PHE A 79 3.52 1.81 -5.74
C PHE A 79 2.57 2.33 -6.80
N VAL A 80 2.63 1.73 -7.96
CA VAL A 80 1.84 2.11 -9.13
C VAL A 80 1.18 0.89 -9.75
N ARG A 81 0.07 1.12 -10.47
CA ARG A 81 -0.53 0.16 -11.38
C ARG A 81 -0.32 0.61 -12.80
N ASP A 82 0.33 -0.23 -13.59
CA ASP A 82 0.34 -0.11 -15.04
C ASP A 82 -0.93 -0.77 -15.58
N ILE A 83 -1.87 0.05 -16.06
CA ILE A 83 -3.20 -0.42 -16.49
C ILE A 83 -3.20 -1.09 -17.86
N ASN A 84 -2.13 -0.90 -18.61
CA ASN A 84 -1.94 -1.50 -19.94
C ASN A 84 -0.49 -1.94 -20.14
N THR A 85 -0.04 -2.87 -19.31
CA THR A 85 1.34 -3.32 -19.30
C THR A 85 1.73 -3.99 -20.60
N GLU A 86 2.72 -3.41 -21.27
CA GLU A 86 3.43 -3.97 -22.41
C GLU A 86 4.80 -4.46 -21.95
N TYR A 87 5.00 -5.78 -21.96
CA TYR A 87 6.30 -6.35 -21.69
C TYR A 87 7.15 -6.42 -22.95
N ARG A 88 8.42 -6.01 -22.83
CA ARG A 88 9.45 -6.13 -23.85
C ARG A 88 10.64 -6.91 -23.30
N TYR A 89 11.52 -7.31 -24.20
CA TYR A 89 12.71 -8.08 -23.86
C TYR A 89 13.97 -7.39 -24.35
N LYS A 90 15.01 -7.42 -23.51
CA LYS A 90 16.36 -6.97 -23.84
C LYS A 90 17.34 -8.03 -23.33
N ASN A 91 18.06 -8.72 -24.24
CA ASN A 91 18.97 -9.80 -23.86
C ASN A 91 18.34 -10.79 -22.87
N GLU A 92 17.17 -11.33 -23.20
CA GLU A 92 16.37 -12.25 -22.39
C GLU A 92 15.81 -11.64 -21.07
N HIS A 93 16.10 -10.39 -20.77
CA HIS A 93 15.55 -9.70 -19.62
C HIS A 93 14.19 -9.08 -19.97
N LYS A 94 13.15 -9.51 -19.29
CA LYS A 94 11.78 -9.01 -19.43
C LYS A 94 11.62 -7.71 -18.64
N TYR A 95 10.99 -6.71 -19.23
CA TYR A 95 10.69 -5.44 -18.54
C TYR A 95 9.38 -4.82 -19.02
N SER A 96 8.69 -4.08 -18.12
CA SER A 96 7.54 -3.24 -18.46
C SER A 96 8.01 -2.00 -19.21
N TYR A 97 7.46 -1.78 -20.40
CA TYR A 97 7.84 -0.64 -21.26
C TYR A 97 7.48 0.70 -20.60
N ASN A 98 6.24 0.87 -20.13
CA ASN A 98 5.77 2.11 -19.52
C ASN A 98 6.59 2.52 -18.29
N ILE A 99 6.87 1.57 -17.40
CA ILE A 99 7.68 1.80 -16.20
C ILE A 99 9.12 2.14 -16.55
N THR A 100 9.71 1.40 -17.50
CA THR A 100 11.09 1.64 -17.95
C THR A 100 11.21 2.98 -18.66
N TYR A 101 10.22 3.35 -19.48
CA TYR A 101 10.16 4.66 -20.13
C TYR A 101 10.16 5.79 -19.10
N LEU A 102 9.25 5.76 -18.11
CA LEU A 102 9.18 6.76 -17.04
C LEU A 102 10.46 6.81 -16.21
N LYS A 103 11.03 5.66 -15.85
CA LYS A 103 12.31 5.58 -15.13
C LYS A 103 13.40 6.35 -15.86
N TRP A 104 13.55 6.15 -17.18
CA TRP A 104 14.57 6.81 -17.96
C TRP A 104 14.28 8.30 -18.20
N TYR A 105 13.03 8.65 -18.45
CA TYR A 105 12.60 10.04 -18.57
C TYR A 105 12.93 10.85 -17.30
N ILE A 106 12.57 10.33 -16.13
CA ILE A 106 12.87 10.96 -14.83
C ILE A 106 14.39 11.05 -14.60
N ARG A 107 15.17 10.04 -14.98
CA ARG A 107 16.64 10.10 -14.89
C ARG A 107 17.23 11.19 -15.76
N LEU A 108 16.78 11.34 -16.98
CA LEU A 108 17.25 12.40 -17.90
C LEU A 108 16.96 13.81 -17.34
N LEU A 109 15.82 13.97 -16.70
CA LEU A 109 15.44 15.27 -16.10
C LEU A 109 16.23 15.62 -14.83
N PHE A 110 16.40 14.67 -13.93
CA PHE A 110 16.77 14.97 -12.54
C PHE A 110 18.07 14.32 -12.05
N ASN A 111 18.70 13.42 -12.80
CA ASN A 111 20.01 12.89 -12.40
C ASN A 111 21.02 14.05 -12.28
N PRO A 112 21.95 13.95 -11.32
CA PRO A 112 23.04 14.91 -11.24
C PRO A 112 23.79 14.95 -12.58
N LYS A 113 23.78 16.10 -13.24
CA LYS A 113 24.50 16.31 -14.49
C LYS A 113 25.94 16.65 -14.16
N THR A 114 26.88 16.08 -14.90
CA THR A 114 28.23 16.65 -15.01
C THR A 114 28.11 18.00 -15.71
N LYS A 115 28.91 18.99 -15.33
CA LYS A 115 28.81 20.38 -15.82
C LYS A 115 28.60 20.42 -17.33
N ASP A 116 27.65 21.25 -17.76
CA ASP A 116 27.45 21.76 -19.14
C ASP A 116 26.76 20.88 -20.19
N GLU A 117 26.10 19.79 -19.84
CA GLU A 117 25.32 19.02 -20.83
C GLU A 117 23.86 19.53 -20.91
N ASN A 118 23.60 20.47 -21.83
CA ASN A 118 22.25 20.77 -22.31
C ASN A 118 21.78 19.67 -23.25
N ILE A 119 21.07 18.67 -22.71
CA ILE A 119 20.51 17.59 -23.52
C ILE A 119 19.06 17.91 -23.85
N ASN A 120 18.73 17.93 -25.14
CA ASN A 120 17.36 17.96 -25.58
C ASN A 120 16.72 16.57 -25.34
N ILE A 121 15.79 16.50 -24.38
CA ILE A 121 15.13 15.25 -24.02
C ILE A 121 14.00 15.01 -25.02
N THR A 122 14.23 14.09 -25.96
CA THR A 122 13.23 13.67 -26.93
C THR A 122 12.77 12.24 -26.63
N GLU A 123 11.58 11.90 -27.10
CA GLU A 123 11.08 10.52 -27.01
C GLU A 123 12.03 9.55 -27.71
N GLU A 124 12.60 9.94 -28.84
CA GLU A 124 13.58 9.13 -29.58
C GLU A 124 14.83 8.85 -28.75
N LEU A 125 15.35 9.84 -28.01
CA LEU A 125 16.48 9.65 -27.10
C LEU A 125 16.17 8.58 -26.05
N ILE A 126 14.98 8.63 -25.45
CA ILE A 126 14.54 7.66 -24.43
C ILE A 126 14.45 6.26 -25.04
N ILE A 127 13.77 6.12 -26.18
CA ILE A 127 13.57 4.83 -26.86
C ILE A 127 14.91 4.22 -27.26
N ASN A 128 15.81 5.01 -27.83
CA ASN A 128 17.14 4.54 -28.25
C ASN A 128 18.01 4.13 -27.06
N GLY A 129 17.92 4.87 -25.95
CA GLY A 129 18.62 4.52 -24.73
C GLY A 129 18.10 3.22 -24.09
N ILE A 130 16.79 3.01 -24.08
CA ILE A 130 16.21 1.74 -23.62
C ILE A 130 16.70 0.57 -24.46
N LYS A 131 16.83 0.74 -25.79
CA LYS A 131 17.34 -0.30 -26.70
C LYS A 131 18.82 -0.60 -26.46
N SER A 132 19.64 0.40 -26.19
CA SER A 132 21.07 0.24 -25.93
C SER A 132 21.61 1.21 -24.89
N ALA A 133 22.23 0.66 -23.84
CA ALA A 133 22.86 1.47 -22.79
C ALA A 133 24.02 2.34 -23.33
N LYS A 134 24.62 1.98 -24.45
CA LYS A 134 25.70 2.77 -25.12
C LYS A 134 25.17 4.11 -25.64
N ASN A 135 23.88 4.23 -25.88
CA ASN A 135 23.24 5.45 -26.36
C ASN A 135 22.89 6.45 -25.24
N TRP A 136 23.14 6.08 -23.98
CA TRP A 136 22.89 6.98 -22.89
C TRP A 136 24.01 7.98 -22.69
N PRO A 137 23.68 9.22 -22.29
CA PRO A 137 24.67 10.19 -21.86
C PRO A 137 25.55 9.67 -20.71
N SER A 138 26.81 10.09 -20.67
CA SER A 138 27.80 9.61 -19.71
C SER A 138 27.45 9.89 -18.25
N PHE A 139 26.62 10.92 -17.96
CA PHE A 139 26.17 11.23 -16.61
C PHE A 139 25.11 10.21 -16.08
N LEU A 140 24.54 9.37 -16.94
CA LEU A 140 23.62 8.32 -16.51
C LEU A 140 24.40 7.08 -16.05
N THR A 141 25.13 7.24 -14.97
CA THR A 141 25.91 6.20 -14.29
C THR A 141 25.10 5.52 -13.19
N HIS A 142 25.76 4.85 -12.23
CA HIS A 142 25.10 4.20 -11.06
C HIS A 142 24.42 5.18 -10.09
N HIS A 143 24.61 6.49 -10.26
CA HIS A 143 24.11 7.54 -9.39
C HIS A 143 22.66 7.96 -9.69
N HIS A 144 21.85 7.01 -10.13
CA HIS A 144 20.47 7.27 -10.47
C HIS A 144 19.65 7.69 -9.25
N ILE A 145 18.83 8.75 -9.44
CA ILE A 145 17.90 9.22 -8.42
C ILE A 145 16.71 8.29 -8.21
N ILE A 146 16.39 7.46 -9.22
CA ILE A 146 15.23 6.59 -9.26
C ILE A 146 15.60 5.16 -9.64
N HIS A 147 14.97 4.19 -8.98
CA HIS A 147 14.93 2.78 -9.35
C HIS A 147 13.46 2.36 -9.56
N SER A 148 13.21 1.36 -10.37
CA SER A 148 11.87 0.78 -10.54
C SER A 148 11.97 -0.73 -10.68
N SER A 149 10.87 -1.42 -10.43
CA SER A 149 10.71 -2.81 -10.89
C SER A 149 10.72 -2.88 -12.41
N ASP A 150 11.26 -3.95 -12.94
CA ASP A 150 11.15 -4.30 -14.36
C ASP A 150 9.98 -5.27 -14.57
N ILE A 151 9.67 -6.09 -13.57
CA ILE A 151 8.57 -7.07 -13.54
C ILE A 151 7.78 -7.00 -12.23
N GLU A 152 6.59 -7.59 -12.22
CA GLU A 152 5.70 -7.55 -11.05
C GLU A 152 6.27 -8.30 -9.84
N GLU A 153 7.01 -9.38 -10.06
CA GLU A 153 7.62 -10.20 -9.02
C GLU A 153 8.61 -9.41 -8.14
N GLU A 154 9.30 -8.42 -8.72
CA GLU A 154 10.19 -7.52 -7.96
C GLU A 154 9.41 -6.63 -7.00
N THR A 155 8.16 -6.29 -7.34
CA THR A 155 7.28 -5.51 -6.46
C THR A 155 6.98 -6.28 -5.18
N GLN A 156 6.87 -7.60 -5.26
CA GLN A 156 6.68 -8.44 -4.09
C GLN A 156 7.90 -8.41 -3.15
N LEU A 157 9.12 -8.36 -3.68
CA LEU A 157 10.34 -8.24 -2.85
C LEU A 157 10.31 -6.96 -1.99
N VAL A 158 9.90 -5.83 -2.56
CA VAL A 158 9.78 -4.57 -1.80
C VAL A 158 8.67 -4.65 -0.75
N LYS A 159 7.51 -5.22 -1.12
CA LYS A 159 6.40 -5.44 -0.17
C LYS A 159 6.83 -6.33 1.01
N ASP A 160 7.61 -7.37 0.75
CA ASP A 160 8.10 -8.30 1.77
C ASP A 160 9.16 -7.66 2.69
N TYR A 161 10.10 -6.90 2.12
CA TYR A 161 11.13 -6.22 2.90
C TYR A 161 10.52 -5.29 3.96
N PHE A 162 9.50 -4.54 3.59
CA PHE A 162 8.81 -3.62 4.50
C PHE A 162 7.63 -4.25 5.24
N ASN A 163 7.43 -5.55 5.13
CA ASN A 163 6.30 -6.27 5.70
C ASN A 163 4.92 -5.67 5.31
N LEU A 164 4.82 -5.09 4.11
CA LEU A 164 3.57 -4.45 3.65
C LEU A 164 2.44 -5.43 3.41
N ASN A 165 2.75 -6.72 3.26
CA ASN A 165 1.78 -7.82 3.17
C ASN A 165 1.36 -8.37 4.53
N LYS A 166 1.87 -7.79 5.60
CA LYS A 166 1.58 -8.20 6.97
C LYS A 166 0.85 -7.10 7.72
N ILE A 167 -0.01 -7.49 8.59
CA ILE A 167 -0.73 -6.60 9.50
C ILE A 167 -0.55 -7.08 10.94
N SER A 168 -0.81 -6.17 11.86
CA SER A 168 -0.89 -6.51 13.28
C SER A 168 -2.28 -6.16 13.78
N PHE A 169 -2.86 -7.02 14.57
CA PHE A 169 -4.19 -6.83 15.16
C PHE A 169 -4.27 -7.50 16.53
N SER A 170 -5.27 -7.12 17.30
CA SER A 170 -5.58 -7.75 18.59
C SER A 170 -6.89 -8.49 18.51
N LEU A 171 -6.91 -9.73 18.99
CA LEU A 171 -8.10 -10.57 19.04
C LEU A 171 -8.16 -11.27 20.42
N ASN A 172 -9.26 -11.11 21.14
CA ASN A 172 -9.48 -11.73 22.45
C ASN A 172 -8.33 -11.46 23.46
N GLY A 173 -7.78 -10.25 23.43
CA GLY A 173 -6.67 -9.85 24.30
C GLY A 173 -5.28 -10.32 23.87
N ASN A 174 -5.18 -11.14 22.84
CA ASN A 174 -3.91 -11.58 22.24
C ASN A 174 -3.52 -10.64 21.11
N ASN A 175 -2.24 -10.28 21.06
CA ASN A 175 -1.69 -9.46 19.99
C ASN A 175 -1.05 -10.37 18.93
N TYR A 176 -1.45 -10.19 17.68
CA TYR A 176 -0.93 -10.89 16.51
C TYR A 176 -0.11 -9.90 15.67
N PHE A 177 1.17 -10.21 15.46
CA PHE A 177 2.10 -9.34 14.74
C PHE A 177 2.57 -10.01 13.45
N GLY A 178 2.70 -9.22 12.39
CA GLY A 178 3.29 -9.67 11.15
C GLY A 178 2.51 -10.78 10.43
N VAL A 179 1.19 -10.84 10.62
CA VAL A 179 0.33 -11.83 9.97
C VAL A 179 0.19 -11.52 8.49
N LYS A 180 0.39 -12.52 7.63
CA LYS A 180 0.19 -12.38 6.19
C LYS A 180 -1.27 -12.07 5.92
N LYS A 181 -1.53 -11.08 5.05
CA LYS A 181 -2.85 -10.68 4.61
C LYS A 181 -3.00 -10.80 3.11
N THR A 182 -4.21 -11.06 2.67
CA THR A 182 -4.62 -10.88 1.28
C THR A 182 -5.73 -9.85 1.20
N ILE A 183 -5.82 -9.11 0.09
CA ILE A 183 -6.93 -8.19 -0.14
C ILE A 183 -7.98 -8.97 -0.94
N LYS A 184 -9.22 -8.97 -0.45
CA LYS A 184 -10.34 -9.62 -1.10
C LYS A 184 -11.55 -8.69 -1.13
N GLU A 185 -12.22 -8.61 -2.28
CA GLU A 185 -13.52 -7.99 -2.39
C GLU A 185 -14.61 -9.02 -2.09
N ILE A 186 -15.53 -8.69 -1.20
CA ILE A 186 -16.60 -9.57 -0.78
C ILE A 186 -17.93 -8.80 -0.66
N ASN A 187 -19.04 -9.53 -0.71
CA ASN A 187 -20.33 -8.96 -0.38
C ASN A 187 -20.41 -8.71 1.14
N ILE A 188 -20.95 -7.57 1.53
CA ILE A 188 -21.09 -7.23 2.96
C ILE A 188 -22.03 -8.20 3.67
N SER A 189 -23.03 -8.76 2.98
CA SER A 189 -23.91 -9.80 3.49
C SER A 189 -23.20 -11.09 3.92
N ASP A 190 -21.96 -11.30 3.43
CA ASP A 190 -21.15 -12.46 3.79
C ASP A 190 -20.29 -12.21 5.04
N ILE A 191 -20.35 -11.01 5.61
CA ILE A 191 -19.64 -10.66 6.83
C ILE A 191 -20.51 -10.93 8.06
N VAL A 192 -19.93 -11.64 9.01
CA VAL A 192 -20.52 -11.91 10.31
C VAL A 192 -19.59 -11.45 11.44
N CYS A 193 -20.13 -11.26 12.60
CA CYS A 193 -19.35 -10.86 13.79
C CYS A 193 -19.77 -11.65 15.04
N ASN A 194 -18.85 -11.68 15.99
CA ASN A 194 -19.12 -12.14 17.35
C ASN A 194 -19.23 -10.91 18.24
N ILE A 195 -20.27 -10.85 19.05
CA ILE A 195 -20.44 -9.79 20.03
C ILE A 195 -20.73 -10.38 21.41
N VAL A 196 -20.33 -9.66 22.43
CA VAL A 196 -20.71 -10.00 23.82
C VAL A 196 -22.18 -9.65 24.02
N GLY A 197 -22.94 -10.55 24.64
CA GLY A 197 -24.33 -10.32 24.93
C GLY A 197 -24.53 -9.27 26.03
N ASP A 198 -25.78 -8.89 26.23
CA ASP A 198 -26.17 -7.88 27.24
C ASP A 198 -25.85 -8.30 28.69
N ASP A 199 -25.70 -9.61 28.93
CA ASP A 199 -25.31 -10.21 30.22
C ASP A 199 -23.78 -10.17 30.47
N CYS A 200 -22.98 -9.64 29.53
CA CYS A 200 -21.51 -9.57 29.60
C CYS A 200 -20.80 -10.93 29.73
N LYS A 201 -21.53 -12.05 29.60
CA LYS A 201 -20.99 -13.42 29.76
C LYS A 201 -21.17 -14.28 28.51
N THR A 202 -22.29 -14.11 27.82
CA THR A 202 -22.54 -14.87 26.58
C THR A 202 -21.90 -14.21 25.38
N ILE A 203 -21.41 -15.03 24.46
CA ILE A 203 -20.92 -14.58 23.15
C ILE A 203 -21.96 -14.98 22.11
N LYS A 204 -22.62 -13.99 21.51
CA LYS A 204 -23.45 -14.20 20.31
C LYS A 204 -22.52 -14.35 19.10
N LYS A 205 -22.53 -15.53 18.51
CA LYS A 205 -21.65 -15.86 17.38
C LYS A 205 -22.37 -15.65 16.06
N TRP A 206 -21.61 -15.22 15.06
CA TRP A 206 -21.98 -15.18 13.65
C TRP A 206 -23.25 -14.39 13.36
N ILE A 207 -23.45 -13.29 14.09
CA ILE A 207 -24.58 -12.40 13.83
C ILE A 207 -24.28 -11.46 12.65
N SER A 208 -25.33 -10.98 11.99
CA SER A 208 -25.19 -9.95 10.97
C SER A 208 -24.63 -8.66 11.57
N VAL A 209 -23.85 -7.92 10.80
CA VAL A 209 -23.38 -6.59 11.20
C VAL A 209 -24.55 -5.66 11.51
N THR A 210 -25.66 -5.77 10.80
CA THR A 210 -26.89 -4.98 11.02
C THR A 210 -27.55 -5.22 12.37
N ASP A 211 -27.29 -6.35 13.00
CA ASP A 211 -27.82 -6.69 14.31
C ASP A 211 -26.94 -6.20 15.47
N THR A 212 -25.77 -5.64 15.16
CA THR A 212 -24.83 -5.17 16.16
C THR A 212 -25.24 -3.84 16.81
N PRO A 213 -24.79 -3.58 18.04
CA PRO A 213 -24.93 -2.26 18.65
C PRO A 213 -24.30 -1.13 17.84
N HIS A 214 -23.22 -1.43 17.10
CA HIS A 214 -22.51 -0.48 16.24
C HIS A 214 -23.40 0.03 15.10
N TYR A 215 -24.06 -0.87 14.37
CA TYR A 215 -24.97 -0.49 13.29
C TYR A 215 -26.24 0.19 13.83
N LYS A 216 -26.83 -0.35 14.89
CA LYS A 216 -28.02 0.23 15.54
C LYS A 216 -27.80 1.63 16.10
N TYR A 217 -26.54 1.94 16.49
CA TYR A 217 -26.16 3.30 16.87
C TYR A 217 -26.35 4.31 15.72
N LEU A 218 -25.99 3.92 14.49
CA LEU A 218 -26.13 4.78 13.30
C LEU A 218 -27.59 5.08 12.94
N LEU A 219 -28.52 4.23 13.36
CA LEU A 219 -29.96 4.42 13.16
C LEU A 219 -30.61 5.41 14.15
N GLY A 220 -29.83 6.01 15.06
CA GLY A 220 -30.25 7.19 15.85
C GLY A 220 -30.77 6.95 17.26
N ASN A 221 -31.09 5.71 17.67
CA ASN A 221 -31.79 5.48 18.96
C ASN A 221 -31.07 4.53 19.92
N TYR A 222 -29.77 4.35 19.82
CA TYR A 222 -29.07 3.26 20.51
C TYR A 222 -27.85 3.69 21.33
N LYS A 223 -27.66 5.01 21.58
CA LYS A 223 -26.44 5.57 22.19
C LYS A 223 -26.16 4.95 23.56
N THR A 224 -27.16 4.85 24.44
CA THR A 224 -27.00 4.27 25.80
C THR A 224 -26.63 2.79 25.75
N LYS A 225 -27.28 2.01 24.88
CA LYS A 225 -26.99 0.58 24.74
C LYS A 225 -25.64 0.33 24.08
N TYR A 226 -25.24 1.16 23.11
CA TYR A 226 -23.93 1.12 22.52
C TYR A 226 -22.84 1.41 23.56
N ASN A 227 -22.97 2.47 24.33
CA ASN A 227 -22.02 2.82 25.39
C ASN A 227 -21.89 1.69 26.43
N LYS A 228 -23.01 1.10 26.85
CA LYS A 228 -23.02 -0.05 27.77
C LYS A 228 -22.29 -1.26 27.14
N TYR A 229 -22.54 -1.53 25.86
CA TYR A 229 -21.85 -2.60 25.13
C TYR A 229 -20.34 -2.40 25.11
N ILE A 230 -19.87 -1.20 24.80
CA ILE A 230 -18.43 -0.88 24.73
C ILE A 230 -17.80 -1.00 26.12
N LEU A 231 -18.44 -0.49 27.16
CA LEU A 231 -17.96 -0.63 28.54
C LEU A 231 -17.77 -2.10 28.93
N ASN A 232 -18.74 -2.93 28.61
CA ASN A 232 -18.72 -4.36 28.92
C ASN A 232 -17.60 -5.12 28.18
N ASN A 233 -17.28 -4.69 26.98
CA ASN A 233 -16.25 -5.36 26.16
C ASN A 233 -14.81 -4.94 26.48
N LEU A 234 -14.61 -3.68 26.87
CA LEU A 234 -13.25 -3.15 27.05
C LEU A 234 -12.71 -3.35 28.46
N GLY A 235 -13.56 -3.74 29.45
CA GLY A 235 -13.11 -3.99 30.82
C GLY A 235 -12.41 -2.79 31.49
N LYS A 236 -12.51 -1.59 30.92
CA LYS A 236 -11.87 -0.37 31.37
C LYS A 236 -12.92 0.62 31.83
N ILE A 237 -12.64 1.35 32.90
CA ILE A 237 -13.36 2.54 33.31
C ILE A 237 -13.02 3.67 32.32
N ILE A 238 -13.72 3.68 31.22
CA ILE A 238 -13.73 4.82 30.29
C ILE A 238 -15.07 5.52 30.55
N THR A 239 -15.04 6.81 30.81
CA THR A 239 -16.27 7.58 31.03
C THR A 239 -17.16 7.52 29.80
N CYS A 240 -18.47 7.31 30.00
CA CYS A 240 -19.45 7.07 28.92
C CYS A 240 -19.43 8.13 27.79
N ASP A 241 -19.02 9.35 28.09
CA ASP A 241 -19.03 10.47 27.17
C ASP A 241 -17.94 10.39 26.06
N ASN A 242 -16.85 9.66 26.31
CA ASN A 242 -15.74 9.58 25.36
C ASN A 242 -15.90 8.49 24.29
N MET A 243 -16.78 7.52 24.47
CA MET A 243 -16.88 6.35 23.60
C MET A 243 -17.70 6.60 22.35
N SER A 244 -18.90 7.18 22.53
CA SER A 244 -19.71 7.59 21.39
C SER A 244 -19.06 8.74 20.63
N GLY A 245 -18.38 9.67 21.31
CA GLY A 245 -17.67 10.78 20.67
C GLY A 245 -16.56 10.36 19.70
N ASN A 246 -15.89 9.24 19.95
CA ASN A 246 -14.90 8.69 18.99
C ASN A 246 -15.60 8.07 17.77
N TYR A 247 -16.75 7.46 17.95
CA TYR A 247 -17.52 6.93 16.84
C TYR A 247 -18.16 8.05 16.01
N ASP A 248 -18.71 9.07 16.67
CA ASP A 248 -19.26 10.27 16.00
C ASP A 248 -18.17 10.94 15.14
N LYS A 249 -16.96 11.15 15.69
CA LYS A 249 -15.81 11.67 14.92
C LYS A 249 -15.43 10.79 13.74
N LEU A 250 -15.51 9.46 13.91
CA LEU A 250 -15.24 8.55 12.79
C LEU A 250 -16.31 8.68 11.70
N ILE A 251 -17.59 8.83 12.07
CA ILE A 251 -18.70 9.01 11.13
C ILE A 251 -18.52 10.32 10.35
N GLU A 252 -18.24 11.42 11.04
CA GLU A 252 -18.04 12.74 10.44
C GLU A 252 -16.85 12.80 9.49
N ASN A 253 -15.75 12.14 9.86
CA ASN A 253 -14.50 12.19 9.10
C ASN A 253 -14.26 10.94 8.23
N PHE A 254 -15.28 10.11 8.00
CA PHE A 254 -15.13 8.88 7.23
C PHE A 254 -14.86 9.19 5.75
N ASN A 255 -13.68 8.82 5.28
CA ASN A 255 -13.27 9.08 3.91
C ASN A 255 -13.81 8.00 2.95
N TYR A 256 -15.01 8.25 2.41
CA TYR A 256 -15.66 7.37 1.43
C TYR A 256 -14.89 7.29 0.10
N GLY A 257 -14.15 8.34 -0.27
CA GLY A 257 -13.33 8.37 -1.49
C GLY A 257 -12.30 7.24 -1.51
N LYS A 258 -11.64 6.97 -0.40
CA LYS A 258 -10.69 5.85 -0.29
C LYS A 258 -11.34 4.49 -0.51
N VAL A 259 -12.59 4.32 -0.12
CA VAL A 259 -13.35 3.08 -0.35
C VAL A 259 -13.71 2.95 -1.83
N ILE A 260 -14.14 4.03 -2.45
CA ILE A 260 -14.50 4.10 -3.88
C ILE A 260 -13.26 3.90 -4.76
N GLU A 261 -12.10 4.45 -4.38
CA GLU A 261 -10.81 4.33 -5.08
C GLU A 261 -10.14 2.96 -4.91
N ASN A 262 -10.87 1.98 -4.37
CA ASN A 262 -10.37 0.61 -4.19
C ASN A 262 -9.28 0.41 -3.13
N GLU A 263 -9.05 1.35 -2.22
CA GLU A 263 -8.26 1.05 -1.03
C GLU A 263 -9.08 0.19 -0.05
N PRO A 264 -8.48 -0.85 0.55
CA PRO A 264 -9.18 -1.62 1.57
C PRO A 264 -9.50 -0.70 2.75
N SER A 265 -10.77 -0.69 3.15
CA SER A 265 -11.30 0.17 4.22
C SER A 265 -10.80 -0.19 5.63
N TYR A 266 -9.68 -0.91 5.71
CA TYR A 266 -9.09 -1.40 6.96
C TYR A 266 -10.04 -2.26 7.79
N ILE A 267 -10.77 -3.15 7.11
CA ILE A 267 -11.60 -4.18 7.72
C ILE A 267 -10.83 -5.49 7.65
N ILE A 268 -10.59 -6.10 8.79
CA ILE A 268 -9.84 -7.35 8.92
C ILE A 268 -10.81 -8.47 9.19
N CYS A 269 -10.77 -9.51 8.37
CA CYS A 269 -11.63 -10.69 8.50
C CYS A 269 -10.81 -11.99 8.42
N THR A 270 -11.37 -13.04 9.01
CA THR A 270 -10.97 -14.42 8.76
C THR A 270 -12.13 -15.18 8.12
N TYR A 271 -11.82 -16.16 7.28
CA TYR A 271 -12.83 -16.98 6.64
C TYR A 271 -13.20 -18.16 7.54
N ILE A 272 -14.50 -18.41 7.70
CA ILE A 272 -15.02 -19.52 8.49
C ILE A 272 -15.61 -20.56 7.55
N ASP A 273 -14.85 -21.63 7.31
CA ASP A 273 -15.21 -22.69 6.36
C ASP A 273 -16.55 -23.35 6.67
N THR A 274 -16.86 -23.55 7.95
CA THR A 274 -18.07 -24.27 8.38
C THR A 274 -19.37 -23.56 8.02
N ILE A 275 -19.35 -22.22 7.94
CA ILE A 275 -20.54 -21.42 7.64
C ILE A 275 -20.40 -20.65 6.32
N LYS A 276 -19.24 -20.78 5.63
CA LYS A 276 -18.93 -20.09 4.37
C LYS A 276 -19.07 -18.56 4.46
N LYS A 277 -18.67 -17.98 5.58
CA LYS A 277 -18.77 -16.53 5.87
C LYS A 277 -17.42 -15.96 6.34
N TYR A 278 -17.30 -14.64 6.32
CA TYR A 278 -16.15 -13.91 6.80
C TYR A 278 -16.43 -13.33 8.17
N GLN A 279 -15.73 -13.80 9.19
CA GLN A 279 -15.84 -13.24 10.54
C GLN A 279 -14.96 -12.01 10.65
N ILE A 280 -15.56 -10.89 11.06
CA ILE A 280 -14.82 -9.66 11.32
C ILE A 280 -13.97 -9.80 12.59
N ILE A 281 -12.71 -9.38 12.47
CA ILE A 281 -11.74 -9.31 13.58
C ILE A 281 -11.58 -7.86 14.03
N ASP A 282 -11.44 -6.93 13.07
CA ASP A 282 -11.35 -5.50 13.30
C ASP A 282 -12.07 -4.72 12.20
N GLY A 283 -12.54 -3.51 12.53
CA GLY A 283 -13.22 -2.63 11.59
C GLY A 283 -14.75 -2.67 11.67
N LEU A 284 -15.34 -3.19 12.76
CA LEU A 284 -16.81 -3.27 12.91
C LEU A 284 -17.50 -1.90 12.81
N HIS A 285 -16.89 -0.83 13.31
CA HIS A 285 -17.39 0.53 13.14
C HIS A 285 -17.42 0.93 11.65
N ARG A 286 -16.33 0.66 10.93
CA ARG A 286 -16.19 1.03 9.50
C ARG A 286 -17.18 0.29 8.62
N ILE A 287 -17.34 -1.01 8.82
CA ILE A 287 -18.32 -1.78 8.03
C ILE A 287 -19.74 -1.33 8.32
N SER A 288 -20.07 -0.98 9.58
CA SER A 288 -21.38 -0.44 9.93
C SER A 288 -21.69 0.87 9.22
N ILE A 289 -20.68 1.77 9.12
CA ILE A 289 -20.81 3.02 8.37
C ILE A 289 -21.05 2.75 6.88
N LEU A 290 -20.31 1.81 6.28
CA LEU A 290 -20.46 1.47 4.88
C LEU A 290 -21.83 0.90 4.55
N ILE A 291 -22.35 -0.01 5.38
CA ILE A 291 -23.71 -0.55 5.23
C ILE A 291 -24.76 0.58 5.31
N ASN A 292 -24.61 1.47 6.30
CA ASN A 292 -25.55 2.58 6.49
C ASN A 292 -25.55 3.58 5.31
N LYS A 293 -24.46 3.58 4.51
CA LYS A 293 -24.33 4.39 3.28
C LYS A 293 -24.72 3.63 2.01
N GLY A 294 -25.20 2.40 2.14
CA GLY A 294 -25.70 1.61 0.99
C GLY A 294 -24.63 0.86 0.21
N PHE A 295 -23.44 0.67 0.74
CA PHE A 295 -22.45 -0.18 0.10
C PHE A 295 -22.87 -1.65 0.20
N GLU A 296 -22.78 -2.39 -0.91
CA GLU A 296 -23.09 -3.82 -0.98
C GLU A 296 -21.82 -4.69 -0.94
N LYS A 297 -20.70 -4.14 -1.41
CA LYS A 297 -19.40 -4.80 -1.46
C LYS A 297 -18.34 -3.99 -0.76
N VAL A 298 -17.32 -4.68 -0.27
CA VAL A 298 -16.19 -4.05 0.40
C VAL A 298 -14.92 -4.85 0.19
N LYS A 299 -13.78 -4.17 0.10
CA LYS A 299 -12.46 -4.79 0.15
C LYS A 299 -12.02 -4.94 1.60
N ILE A 300 -11.65 -6.17 1.95
CA ILE A 300 -11.17 -6.54 3.29
C ILE A 300 -9.72 -7.01 3.24
N TYR A 301 -9.08 -6.98 4.39
CA TYR A 301 -7.89 -7.77 4.64
C TYR A 301 -8.29 -9.14 5.19
N LEU A 302 -8.03 -10.18 4.43
CA LEU A 302 -8.23 -11.57 4.84
C LEU A 302 -6.94 -12.10 5.47
N VAL A 303 -7.05 -12.66 6.69
CA VAL A 303 -5.96 -13.23 7.48
C VAL A 303 -6.24 -14.67 7.87
#